data_817cf9fdd523a556d6a8634a65f0ff55
#
_entry.id   817cf9fdd523a556d6a8634a65f0ff55
#
_cell.length_a   1.000
_cell.length_b   1.000
_cell.length_c   1.000
_cell.angle_alpha   90.00
_cell.angle_beta   90.00
_cell.angle_gamma   90.00
#
_symmetry.space_group_name_H-M   'P 1'
#
loop_
_entity.id
_entity.type
_entity.pdbx_description
1 polymer ?
#
loop_
_entity_poly.entity_id
_entity_poly.type
_entity_poly.pdbx_seq_one_letter_code
_entity_poly.pdbx_strand_id
1 'polypeptide(L)'
;MKTALAALIVGYGLDLLLGDPSFLYHPIRVIGNLIALLEKWLRKVFPKTPNGELAGGVFLVILVCLAGYGVPALLLFAAFKIHPVIGFLLEVLWCWQIPATKCLKDESMKVYQKLKENDLPGARYAVSMIVGRDTENLSETGVTKAAVETIAENTSDGVIAPLLFLALGGPALGFLYKSINTMDSMVGYKNEKYLYFGRCAAKLDDVVNYIPARISAWLMILASACERMNWKNAEKIYKRDRYCHASPNSAQTEAVMAGALEVQLAGDAVYFGKVVKKPTIGDDIRPVEAEDIKRANHLMYLTSFLGLVFFAGIRAFFLFL
;
A
#
# COMPACT_ATOMS: atom_id res chain seq x y z
N MET A 1 13.85 17.21 15.60
CA MET A 1 12.94 16.16 16.12
C MET A 1 11.54 16.66 16.40
N LYS A 2 11.30 17.78 17.13
CA LYS A 2 9.94 18.34 17.37
C LYS A 2 9.23 18.76 16.08
N THR A 3 9.94 19.36 15.12
CA THR A 3 9.42 19.75 13.81
C THR A 3 8.93 18.57 13.01
N ALA A 4 9.62 17.44 13.05
CA ALA A 4 9.27 16.25 12.26
C ALA A 4 8.00 15.54 12.78
N LEU A 5 7.67 15.63 14.09
CA LEU A 5 6.37 15.16 14.61
C LEU A 5 5.24 16.08 14.11
N ALA A 6 5.46 17.39 14.15
CA ALA A 6 4.50 18.36 13.64
C ALA A 6 4.29 18.18 12.12
N ALA A 7 5.37 17.97 11.36
CA ALA A 7 5.29 17.70 9.92
C ALA A 7 4.49 16.42 9.60
N LEU A 8 4.69 15.36 10.38
CA LEU A 8 3.91 14.11 10.23
C LEU A 8 2.42 14.34 10.45
N ILE A 9 2.05 15.02 11.54
CA ILE A 9 0.64 15.28 11.88
C ILE A 9 -0.03 16.19 10.85
N VAL A 10 0.65 17.28 10.46
CA VAL A 10 0.13 18.22 9.46
C VAL A 10 0.06 17.55 8.09
N GLY A 11 1.09 16.80 7.68
CA GLY A 11 1.12 16.09 6.41
C GLY A 11 0.00 15.04 6.30
N TYR A 12 -0.23 14.26 7.36
CA TYR A 12 -1.38 13.34 7.41
C TYR A 12 -2.72 14.07 7.31
N GLY A 13 -2.89 15.19 8.01
CA GLY A 13 -4.09 16.00 7.89
C GLY A 13 -4.32 16.51 6.46
N LEU A 14 -3.24 16.88 5.76
CA LEU A 14 -3.31 17.28 4.35
C LEU A 14 -3.66 16.09 3.43
N ASP A 15 -3.13 14.88 3.68
CA ASP A 15 -3.54 13.68 2.94
C ASP A 15 -5.04 13.45 3.06
N LEU A 16 -5.59 13.50 4.28
CA LEU A 16 -7.04 13.30 4.48
C LEU A 16 -7.91 14.38 3.80
N LEU A 17 -7.41 15.61 3.70
CA LEU A 17 -8.17 16.73 3.14
C LEU A 17 -8.04 16.82 1.61
N LEU A 18 -6.82 16.74 1.09
CA LEU A 18 -6.50 17.02 -0.30
C LEU A 18 -6.32 15.76 -1.15
N GLY A 19 -5.82 14.65 -0.57
CA GLY A 19 -5.41 13.47 -1.32
C GLY A 19 -4.30 13.79 -2.31
N ASP A 20 -4.32 13.16 -3.49
CA ASP A 20 -3.33 13.35 -4.55
C ASP A 20 -3.92 14.15 -5.72
N PRO A 21 -3.89 15.50 -5.66
CA PRO A 21 -4.46 16.33 -6.71
C PRO A 21 -3.68 16.17 -8.02
N SER A 22 -4.38 16.03 -9.13
CA SER A 22 -3.81 15.73 -10.45
C SER A 22 -2.86 16.81 -11.00
N PHE A 23 -2.98 18.06 -10.51
CA PHE A 23 -2.11 19.17 -10.91
C PHE A 23 -0.72 19.11 -10.24
N LEU A 24 -0.57 18.36 -9.13
CA LEU A 24 0.69 18.22 -8.43
C LEU A 24 1.43 16.97 -8.90
N TYR A 25 2.64 17.13 -9.43
CA TYR A 25 3.44 16.00 -9.88
C TYR A 25 3.87 15.15 -8.69
N HIS A 26 3.39 13.90 -8.65
CA HIS A 26 3.61 13.03 -7.51
C HIS A 26 5.01 12.37 -7.58
N PRO A 27 5.82 12.42 -6.49
CA PRO A 27 7.18 11.85 -6.47
C PRO A 27 7.24 10.35 -6.83
N ILE A 28 6.20 9.59 -6.56
CA ILE A 28 6.12 8.16 -6.94
C ILE A 28 6.25 7.97 -8.46
N ARG A 29 5.78 8.92 -9.27
CA ARG A 29 5.97 8.87 -10.74
C ARG A 29 7.44 9.00 -11.12
N VAL A 30 8.21 9.82 -10.38
CA VAL A 30 9.68 9.93 -10.57
C VAL A 30 10.35 8.60 -10.25
N ILE A 31 9.97 7.99 -9.13
CA ILE A 31 10.47 6.67 -8.72
C ILE A 31 10.11 5.60 -9.77
N GLY A 32 8.86 5.55 -10.23
CA GLY A 32 8.44 4.62 -11.27
C GLY A 32 9.21 4.79 -12.57
N ASN A 33 9.41 6.03 -13.02
CA ASN A 33 10.22 6.33 -14.21
C ASN A 33 11.68 5.91 -14.03
N LEU A 34 12.26 6.13 -12.84
CA LEU A 34 13.61 5.68 -12.51
C LEU A 34 13.72 4.14 -12.57
N ILE A 35 12.75 3.43 -12.00
CA ILE A 35 12.71 1.96 -12.04
C ILE A 35 12.66 1.48 -13.49
N ALA A 36 11.78 2.04 -14.32
CA ALA A 36 11.64 1.67 -15.72
C ALA A 36 12.92 1.95 -16.53
N LEU A 37 13.57 3.09 -16.29
CA LEU A 37 14.84 3.46 -16.92
C LEU A 37 15.95 2.48 -16.54
N LEU A 38 16.09 2.21 -15.24
CA LEU A 38 17.11 1.30 -14.72
C LEU A 38 16.85 -0.15 -15.18
N GLU A 39 15.59 -0.63 -15.18
CA GLU A 39 15.25 -1.94 -15.74
C GLU A 39 15.75 -2.06 -17.20
N LYS A 40 15.39 -1.08 -18.03
CA LYS A 40 15.79 -1.05 -19.44
C LYS A 40 17.31 -1.06 -19.63
N TRP A 41 18.04 -0.34 -18.79
CA TRP A 41 19.50 -0.26 -18.84
C TRP A 41 20.15 -1.54 -18.32
N LEU A 42 19.76 -2.03 -17.15
CA LEU A 42 20.33 -3.24 -16.54
C LEU A 42 20.10 -4.49 -17.38
N ARG A 43 18.94 -4.61 -18.04
CA ARG A 43 18.68 -5.72 -19.00
C ARG A 43 19.55 -5.69 -20.26
N LYS A 44 20.25 -4.58 -20.54
CA LYS A 44 21.26 -4.52 -21.60
C LYS A 44 22.66 -4.87 -21.10
N VAL A 45 22.94 -4.56 -19.82
CA VAL A 45 24.26 -4.79 -19.20
C VAL A 45 24.42 -6.24 -18.74
N PHE A 46 23.37 -6.82 -18.15
CA PHE A 46 23.41 -8.18 -17.62
C PHE A 46 22.94 -9.20 -18.68
N PRO A 47 23.57 -10.41 -18.71
CA PRO A 47 23.16 -11.44 -19.64
C PRO A 47 21.75 -11.97 -19.35
N LYS A 48 21.05 -12.40 -20.40
CA LYS A 48 19.70 -12.99 -20.32
C LYS A 48 19.75 -14.45 -19.84
N THR A 49 20.36 -14.66 -18.70
CA THR A 49 20.41 -15.95 -18.00
C THR A 49 19.77 -15.77 -16.61
N PRO A 50 19.27 -16.84 -15.96
CA PRO A 50 18.67 -16.74 -14.63
C PRO A 50 19.54 -15.98 -13.61
N ASN A 51 20.85 -16.26 -13.58
CA ASN A 51 21.80 -15.60 -12.70
C ASN A 51 22.07 -14.13 -13.11
N GLY A 52 22.15 -13.85 -14.42
CA GLY A 52 22.35 -12.49 -14.92
C GLY A 52 21.13 -11.61 -14.62
N GLU A 53 19.92 -12.11 -14.83
CA GLU A 53 18.69 -11.40 -14.47
C GLU A 53 18.57 -11.17 -12.96
N LEU A 54 18.92 -12.18 -12.14
CA LEU A 54 18.95 -12.02 -10.68
C LEU A 54 19.95 -10.94 -10.26
N ALA A 55 21.16 -10.94 -10.82
CA ALA A 55 22.15 -9.90 -10.56
C ALA A 55 21.66 -8.52 -10.98
N GLY A 56 21.07 -8.39 -12.20
CA GLY A 56 20.45 -7.15 -12.65
C GLY A 56 19.37 -6.65 -11.70
N GLY A 57 18.52 -7.55 -11.18
CA GLY A 57 17.49 -7.23 -10.18
C GLY A 57 18.06 -6.77 -8.84
N VAL A 58 19.17 -7.37 -8.37
CA VAL A 58 19.86 -6.91 -7.15
C VAL A 58 20.42 -5.50 -7.35
N PHE A 59 21.05 -5.22 -8.49
CA PHE A 59 21.54 -3.87 -8.81
C PHE A 59 20.40 -2.86 -8.92
N LEU A 60 19.24 -3.23 -9.50
CA LEU A 60 18.06 -2.40 -9.51
C LEU A 60 17.67 -1.99 -8.09
N VAL A 61 17.53 -2.96 -7.19
CA VAL A 61 17.15 -2.72 -5.78
C VAL A 61 18.14 -1.77 -5.11
N ILE A 62 19.43 -2.01 -5.25
CA ILE A 62 20.46 -1.15 -4.64
C ILE A 62 20.34 0.29 -5.14
N LEU A 63 20.30 0.48 -6.47
CA LEU A 63 20.26 1.81 -7.07
C LEU A 63 18.98 2.58 -6.71
N VAL A 64 17.83 1.91 -6.76
CA VAL A 64 16.55 2.53 -6.43
C VAL A 64 16.46 2.85 -4.95
N CYS A 65 16.93 1.97 -4.05
CA CYS A 65 16.96 2.24 -2.61
C CYS A 65 17.91 3.40 -2.27
N LEU A 66 19.10 3.45 -2.88
CA LEU A 66 20.04 4.55 -2.69
C LEU A 66 19.45 5.88 -3.17
N ALA A 67 18.80 5.91 -4.32
CA ALA A 67 18.13 7.09 -4.83
C ALA A 67 16.90 7.48 -3.97
N GLY A 68 16.06 6.50 -3.62
CA GLY A 68 14.83 6.69 -2.86
C GLY A 68 15.06 7.22 -1.44
N TYR A 69 16.19 6.87 -0.82
CA TYR A 69 16.60 7.45 0.46
C TYR A 69 17.50 8.68 0.30
N GLY A 70 18.56 8.56 -0.51
CA GLY A 70 19.63 9.54 -0.57
C GLY A 70 19.18 10.88 -1.16
N VAL A 71 18.37 10.86 -2.24
CA VAL A 71 17.91 12.11 -2.86
C VAL A 71 17.00 12.90 -1.90
N PRO A 72 15.95 12.32 -1.30
CA PRO A 72 15.14 13.05 -0.33
C PRO A 72 15.93 13.49 0.90
N ALA A 73 16.84 12.69 1.42
CA ALA A 73 17.65 13.04 2.57
C ALA A 73 18.55 14.27 2.26
N LEU A 74 19.20 14.27 1.08
CA LEU A 74 20.04 15.37 0.65
C LEU A 74 19.24 16.65 0.41
N LEU A 75 18.08 16.55 -0.23
CA LEU A 75 17.22 17.72 -0.48
C LEU A 75 16.67 18.32 0.82
N LEU A 76 16.25 17.47 1.79
CA LEU A 76 15.85 17.96 3.11
C LEU A 76 17.01 18.63 3.84
N PHE A 77 18.17 18.00 3.84
CA PHE A 77 19.36 18.59 4.45
C PHE A 77 19.69 19.96 3.84
N ALA A 78 19.69 20.08 2.52
CA ALA A 78 19.93 21.33 1.82
C ALA A 78 18.83 22.36 2.16
N ALA A 79 17.56 21.99 2.15
CA ALA A 79 16.44 22.87 2.49
C ALA A 79 16.55 23.43 3.93
N PHE A 80 16.88 22.58 4.91
CA PHE A 80 17.12 23.01 6.29
C PHE A 80 18.37 23.89 6.45
N LYS A 81 19.40 23.71 5.61
CA LYS A 81 20.59 24.57 5.58
C LYS A 81 20.30 25.93 5.00
N ILE A 82 19.41 26.06 4.01
CA ILE A 82 18.98 27.31 3.44
C ILE A 82 18.14 28.10 4.46
N HIS A 83 17.07 27.47 4.98
CA HIS A 83 16.21 28.07 6.00
C HIS A 83 15.36 27.02 6.70
N PRO A 84 15.23 27.03 8.05
CA PRO A 84 14.44 26.07 8.79
C PRO A 84 12.98 25.95 8.33
N VAL A 85 12.37 27.06 7.94
CA VAL A 85 10.97 27.07 7.44
C VAL A 85 10.87 26.35 6.10
N ILE A 86 11.83 26.53 5.18
CA ILE A 86 11.85 25.84 3.89
C ILE A 86 11.99 24.33 4.12
N GLY A 87 12.89 23.92 5.01
CA GLY A 87 13.04 22.51 5.38
C GLY A 87 11.76 21.93 5.97
N PHE A 88 11.11 22.64 6.88
CA PHE A 88 9.85 22.23 7.48
C PHE A 88 8.71 22.11 6.44
N LEU A 89 8.56 23.07 5.56
CA LEU A 89 7.52 23.03 4.50
C LEU A 89 7.75 21.86 3.54
N LEU A 90 9.00 21.59 3.17
CA LEU A 90 9.33 20.41 2.34
C LEU A 90 9.06 19.11 3.08
N GLU A 91 9.36 19.03 4.38
CA GLU A 91 9.06 17.87 5.22
C GLU A 91 7.56 17.62 5.31
N VAL A 92 6.75 18.66 5.52
CA VAL A 92 5.27 18.60 5.52
C VAL A 92 4.75 18.15 4.17
N LEU A 93 5.22 18.74 3.07
CA LEU A 93 4.83 18.38 1.71
C LEU A 93 5.02 16.87 1.45
N TRP A 94 6.16 16.34 1.85
CA TRP A 94 6.45 14.93 1.62
C TRP A 94 5.74 14.00 2.62
N CYS A 95 5.53 14.44 3.87
CA CYS A 95 4.67 13.71 4.80
C CYS A 95 3.22 13.63 4.31
N TRP A 96 2.76 14.60 3.52
CA TRP A 96 1.46 14.55 2.84
C TRP A 96 1.45 13.57 1.66
N GLN A 97 2.48 13.61 0.78
CA GLN A 97 2.49 12.84 -0.48
C GLN A 97 2.85 11.34 -0.32
N ILE A 98 3.36 10.93 0.83
CA ILE A 98 3.82 9.55 1.03
C ILE A 98 2.67 8.60 1.40
N PRO A 99 1.77 8.88 2.37
CA PRO A 99 0.56 8.12 2.59
C PRO A 99 -0.43 8.30 1.44
N ALA A 100 -1.33 7.34 1.25
CA ALA A 100 -2.30 7.36 0.16
C ALA A 100 -3.73 7.13 0.68
N THR A 101 -4.07 7.64 1.88
CA THR A 101 -5.33 7.34 2.56
C THR A 101 -6.53 7.85 1.76
N LYS A 102 -6.53 9.14 1.42
CA LYS A 102 -7.63 9.71 0.65
C LYS A 102 -7.63 9.24 -0.80
N CYS A 103 -6.46 9.11 -1.42
CA CYS A 103 -6.35 8.61 -2.79
C CYS A 103 -6.98 7.22 -2.93
N LEU A 104 -6.68 6.29 -2.01
CA LEU A 104 -7.25 4.95 -2.01
C LEU A 104 -8.77 4.97 -1.85
N LYS A 105 -9.30 5.83 -0.95
CA LYS A 105 -10.75 6.03 -0.83
C LYS A 105 -11.34 6.56 -2.13
N ASP A 106 -10.79 7.64 -2.67
CA ASP A 106 -11.35 8.29 -3.85
C ASP A 106 -11.39 7.35 -5.05
N GLU A 107 -10.33 6.57 -5.27
CA GLU A 107 -10.27 5.59 -6.36
C GLU A 107 -11.23 4.41 -6.14
N SER A 108 -11.30 3.85 -4.93
CA SER A 108 -12.24 2.76 -4.64
C SER A 108 -13.70 3.22 -4.68
N MET A 109 -13.98 4.48 -4.31
CA MET A 109 -15.33 5.04 -4.40
C MET A 109 -15.80 5.28 -5.84
N LYS A 110 -14.89 5.42 -6.83
CA LYS A 110 -15.28 5.41 -8.25
C LYS A 110 -15.87 4.05 -8.65
N VAL A 111 -15.28 2.95 -8.14
CA VAL A 111 -15.84 1.60 -8.36
C VAL A 111 -17.23 1.49 -7.77
N TYR A 112 -17.40 1.95 -6.51
CA TYR A 112 -18.70 1.97 -5.85
C TYR A 112 -19.75 2.74 -6.65
N GLN A 113 -19.42 3.95 -7.11
CA GLN A 113 -20.34 4.77 -7.88
C GLN A 113 -20.80 4.07 -9.16
N LYS A 114 -19.91 3.45 -9.91
CA LYS A 114 -20.22 2.71 -11.12
C LYS A 114 -21.12 1.50 -10.88
N LEU A 115 -20.90 0.78 -9.77
CA LEU A 115 -21.77 -0.31 -9.35
C LEU A 115 -23.18 0.21 -9.00
N LYS A 116 -23.30 1.34 -8.33
CA LYS A 116 -24.61 1.97 -8.00
C LYS A 116 -25.36 2.50 -9.22
N GLU A 117 -24.64 2.89 -10.26
CA GLU A 117 -25.19 3.26 -11.57
C GLU A 117 -25.61 2.06 -12.43
N ASN A 118 -25.40 0.81 -11.96
CA ASN A 118 -25.52 -0.43 -12.72
C ASN A 118 -24.61 -0.45 -13.99
N ASP A 119 -23.52 0.32 -13.98
CA ASP A 119 -22.50 0.39 -15.04
C ASP A 119 -21.38 -0.61 -14.74
N LEU A 120 -21.62 -1.90 -14.98
CA LEU A 120 -20.62 -2.95 -14.76
C LEU A 120 -19.36 -2.77 -15.63
N PRO A 121 -19.43 -2.40 -16.91
CA PRO A 121 -18.23 -2.09 -17.69
C PRO A 121 -17.41 -0.95 -17.10
N GLY A 122 -18.04 0.14 -16.68
CA GLY A 122 -17.38 1.25 -15.99
C GLY A 122 -16.79 0.84 -14.64
N ALA A 123 -17.46 -0.02 -13.87
CA ALA A 123 -16.95 -0.55 -12.61
C ALA A 123 -15.70 -1.45 -12.83
N ARG A 124 -15.70 -2.30 -13.87
CA ARG A 124 -14.54 -3.10 -14.27
C ARG A 124 -13.35 -2.22 -14.67
N TYR A 125 -13.59 -1.15 -15.41
CA TYR A 125 -12.56 -0.19 -15.74
C TYR A 125 -12.03 0.54 -14.50
N ALA A 126 -12.91 1.03 -13.63
CA ALA A 126 -12.51 1.71 -12.40
C ALA A 126 -11.67 0.81 -11.50
N VAL A 127 -12.07 -0.46 -11.30
CA VAL A 127 -11.30 -1.39 -10.47
C VAL A 127 -9.97 -1.79 -11.12
N SER A 128 -9.87 -1.85 -12.46
CA SER A 128 -8.61 -2.14 -13.15
C SER A 128 -7.52 -1.10 -12.91
N MET A 129 -7.90 0.11 -12.50
CA MET A 129 -6.95 1.18 -12.15
C MET A 129 -6.29 0.99 -10.78
N ILE A 130 -6.82 0.10 -9.95
CA ILE A 130 -6.35 -0.11 -8.57
C ILE A 130 -5.94 -1.56 -8.25
N VAL A 131 -6.14 -2.51 -9.19
CA VAL A 131 -5.76 -3.92 -9.01
C VAL A 131 -4.77 -4.38 -10.08
N GLY A 132 -3.98 -5.40 -9.75
CA GLY A 132 -3.01 -5.99 -10.70
C GLY A 132 -3.54 -7.22 -11.46
N ARG A 133 -4.83 -7.60 -11.29
CA ARG A 133 -5.47 -8.76 -11.95
C ARG A 133 -6.29 -8.33 -13.15
N ASP A 134 -6.61 -9.29 -14.03
CA ASP A 134 -7.51 -9.05 -15.17
C ASP A 134 -8.94 -8.81 -14.66
N THR A 135 -9.60 -7.75 -15.15
CA THR A 135 -10.91 -7.32 -14.60
C THR A 135 -12.06 -7.43 -15.62
N GLU A 136 -11.75 -7.68 -16.90
CA GLU A 136 -12.71 -7.61 -18.02
C GLU A 136 -13.91 -8.55 -17.87
N ASN A 137 -13.74 -9.68 -17.18
CA ASN A 137 -14.77 -10.72 -17.03
C ASN A 137 -15.31 -10.83 -15.61
N LEU A 138 -14.99 -9.89 -14.69
CA LEU A 138 -15.48 -9.93 -13.32
C LEU A 138 -16.99 -9.67 -13.27
N SER A 139 -17.71 -10.43 -12.44
CA SER A 139 -19.09 -10.11 -12.05
C SER A 139 -19.11 -8.88 -11.11
N GLU A 140 -20.29 -8.34 -10.81
CA GLU A 140 -20.41 -7.25 -9.81
C GLU A 140 -19.80 -7.65 -8.46
N THR A 141 -20.10 -8.87 -7.99
CA THR A 141 -19.48 -9.43 -6.78
C THR A 141 -17.97 -9.54 -6.90
N GLY A 142 -17.45 -9.95 -8.07
CA GLY A 142 -16.03 -10.04 -8.33
C GLY A 142 -15.33 -8.67 -8.33
N VAL A 143 -15.96 -7.65 -8.91
CA VAL A 143 -15.48 -6.26 -8.87
C VAL A 143 -15.47 -5.73 -7.45
N THR A 144 -16.55 -5.96 -6.69
CA THR A 144 -16.65 -5.53 -5.30
C THR A 144 -15.60 -6.19 -4.42
N LYS A 145 -15.44 -7.52 -4.53
CA LYS A 145 -14.38 -8.25 -3.82
C LYS A 145 -13.01 -7.67 -4.12
N ALA A 146 -12.69 -7.47 -5.40
CA ALA A 146 -11.40 -6.90 -5.81
C ALA A 146 -11.14 -5.53 -5.22
N ALA A 147 -12.14 -4.65 -5.16
CA ALA A 147 -12.02 -3.33 -4.53
C ALA A 147 -11.81 -3.43 -3.01
N VAL A 148 -12.57 -4.28 -2.31
CA VAL A 148 -12.46 -4.48 -0.86
C VAL A 148 -11.10 -5.08 -0.49
N GLU A 149 -10.61 -6.08 -1.23
CA GLU A 149 -9.27 -6.67 -1.07
C GLU A 149 -8.18 -5.61 -1.23
N THR A 150 -8.28 -4.78 -2.27
CA THR A 150 -7.32 -3.69 -2.51
C THR A 150 -7.31 -2.67 -1.37
N ILE A 151 -8.48 -2.29 -0.84
CA ILE A 151 -8.56 -1.40 0.33
C ILE A 151 -7.90 -2.07 1.53
N ALA A 152 -8.17 -3.35 1.79
CA ALA A 152 -7.60 -4.09 2.90
C ALA A 152 -6.07 -4.17 2.82
N GLU A 153 -5.51 -4.61 1.70
CA GLU A 153 -4.07 -4.72 1.46
C GLU A 153 -3.39 -3.35 1.56
N ASN A 154 -3.92 -2.34 0.88
CA ASN A 154 -3.33 -1.00 0.88
C ASN A 154 -3.54 -0.23 2.19
N THR A 155 -4.44 -0.65 3.09
CA THR A 155 -4.45 -0.16 4.47
C THR A 155 -3.10 -0.41 5.14
N SER A 156 -2.46 -1.56 4.87
CA SER A 156 -1.08 -1.81 5.30
C SER A 156 -0.08 -1.03 4.44
N ASP A 157 -0.03 -1.33 3.14
CA ASP A 157 1.09 -0.97 2.27
C ASP A 157 1.03 0.49 1.77
N GLY A 158 -0.17 1.04 1.67
CA GLY A 158 -0.41 2.42 1.23
C GLY A 158 -0.54 3.42 2.38
N VAL A 159 -0.82 2.97 3.61
CA VAL A 159 -1.16 3.86 4.73
C VAL A 159 -0.31 3.60 5.97
N ILE A 160 -0.46 2.44 6.62
CA ILE A 160 0.17 2.18 7.93
C ILE A 160 1.69 2.03 7.81
N ALA A 161 2.19 1.30 6.81
CA ALA A 161 3.62 1.18 6.59
C ALA A 161 4.26 2.54 6.25
N PRO A 162 3.74 3.34 5.31
CA PRO A 162 4.19 4.73 5.12
C PRO A 162 4.24 5.55 6.40
N LEU A 163 3.17 5.53 7.22
CA LEU A 163 3.13 6.25 8.50
C LEU A 163 4.20 5.78 9.48
N LEU A 164 4.45 4.47 9.56
CA LEU A 164 5.52 3.91 10.40
C LEU A 164 6.89 4.43 9.95
N PHE A 165 7.22 4.35 8.65
CA PHE A 165 8.53 4.77 8.15
C PHE A 165 8.70 6.29 8.25
N LEU A 166 7.65 7.09 8.06
CA LEU A 166 7.64 8.52 8.34
C LEU A 166 7.88 8.82 9.81
N ALA A 167 7.26 8.06 10.71
CA ALA A 167 7.47 8.23 12.15
C ALA A 167 8.88 7.85 12.59
N LEU A 168 9.51 6.85 12.00
CA LEU A 168 10.86 6.40 12.33
C LEU A 168 11.96 7.33 11.82
N GLY A 169 11.90 7.76 10.56
CA GLY A 169 13.00 8.50 9.93
C GLY A 169 12.56 9.61 8.97
N GLY A 170 11.33 10.09 9.11
CA GLY A 170 10.79 11.17 8.28
C GLY A 170 10.66 10.80 6.80
N PRO A 171 10.53 11.80 5.92
CA PRO A 171 10.28 11.56 4.50
C PRO A 171 11.35 10.73 3.78
N ALA A 172 12.61 10.77 4.21
CA ALA A 172 13.67 9.98 3.58
C ALA A 172 13.42 8.46 3.73
N LEU A 173 13.06 8.00 4.92
CA LEU A 173 12.66 6.60 5.13
C LEU A 173 11.29 6.29 4.49
N GLY A 174 10.36 7.25 4.50
CA GLY A 174 9.08 7.11 3.81
C GLY A 174 9.25 6.87 2.31
N PHE A 175 10.11 7.63 1.64
CA PHE A 175 10.43 7.43 0.22
C PHE A 175 11.21 6.15 -0.05
N LEU A 176 12.12 5.75 0.83
CA LEU A 176 12.78 4.45 0.73
C LEU A 176 11.74 3.32 0.73
N TYR A 177 10.82 3.34 1.69
CA TYR A 177 9.73 2.37 1.74
C TYR A 177 8.88 2.38 0.46
N LYS A 178 8.41 3.57 0.03
CA LYS A 178 7.62 3.69 -1.21
C LYS A 178 8.40 3.24 -2.44
N SER A 179 9.71 3.44 -2.49
CA SER A 179 10.55 2.95 -3.59
C SER A 179 10.60 1.43 -3.64
N ILE A 180 10.70 0.76 -2.48
CA ILE A 180 10.69 -0.70 -2.37
C ILE A 180 9.32 -1.24 -2.82
N ASN A 181 8.24 -0.70 -2.28
CA ASN A 181 6.88 -1.10 -2.61
C ASN A 181 6.53 -0.84 -4.09
N THR A 182 6.99 0.28 -4.67
CA THR A 182 6.81 0.57 -6.10
C THR A 182 7.61 -0.40 -6.98
N MET A 183 8.84 -0.79 -6.56
CA MET A 183 9.59 -1.81 -7.30
C MET A 183 8.85 -3.15 -7.33
N ASP A 184 8.32 -3.60 -6.20
CA ASP A 184 7.55 -4.85 -6.16
C ASP A 184 6.33 -4.76 -7.08
N SER A 185 5.55 -3.68 -7.00
CA SER A 185 4.38 -3.45 -7.84
C SER A 185 4.71 -3.40 -9.33
N MET A 186 5.92 -2.98 -9.74
CA MET A 186 6.32 -2.88 -11.15
C MET A 186 7.01 -4.12 -11.69
N VAL A 187 7.84 -4.79 -10.87
CA VAL A 187 8.70 -5.87 -11.35
C VAL A 187 8.61 -7.16 -10.51
N GLY A 188 7.85 -7.17 -9.39
CA GLY A 188 7.76 -8.32 -8.47
C GLY A 188 6.92 -9.50 -8.97
N TYR A 189 6.39 -9.45 -10.18
CA TYR A 189 5.52 -10.49 -10.73
C TYR A 189 6.25 -11.82 -10.98
N LYS A 190 5.57 -12.94 -10.70
CA LYS A 190 6.08 -14.30 -10.96
C LYS A 190 5.77 -14.79 -12.39
N ASN A 191 5.95 -13.92 -13.40
CA ASN A 191 5.86 -14.26 -14.81
C ASN A 191 7.24 -14.47 -15.42
N GLU A 192 7.31 -14.97 -16.67
CA GLU A 192 8.57 -15.25 -17.36
C GLU A 192 9.52 -14.05 -17.41
N LYS A 193 8.97 -12.83 -17.56
CA LYS A 193 9.76 -11.60 -17.66
C LYS A 193 10.45 -11.24 -16.34
N TYR A 194 9.83 -11.51 -15.19
CA TYR A 194 10.26 -10.98 -13.90
C TYR A 194 10.66 -12.04 -12.88
N LEU A 195 10.50 -13.33 -13.20
CA LEU A 195 10.73 -14.44 -12.27
C LEU A 195 12.10 -14.38 -11.56
N TYR A 196 13.13 -13.99 -12.29
CA TYR A 196 14.48 -13.83 -11.77
C TYR A 196 14.81 -12.37 -11.48
N PHE A 197 14.51 -11.47 -12.40
CA PHE A 197 14.83 -10.05 -12.29
C PHE A 197 14.11 -9.37 -11.11
N GLY A 198 12.81 -9.61 -10.95
CA GLY A 198 11.99 -8.99 -9.90
C GLY A 198 12.12 -9.65 -8.52
N ARG A 199 12.76 -10.82 -8.43
CA ARG A 199 12.79 -11.64 -7.22
C ARG A 199 13.36 -10.93 -6.00
N CYS A 200 14.40 -10.11 -6.18
CA CYS A 200 15.02 -9.37 -5.10
C CYS A 200 14.08 -8.27 -4.58
N ALA A 201 13.42 -7.54 -5.48
CA ALA A 201 12.45 -6.50 -5.13
C ALA A 201 11.27 -7.09 -4.33
N ALA A 202 10.65 -8.18 -4.83
CA ALA A 202 9.54 -8.85 -4.16
C ALA A 202 9.93 -9.37 -2.76
N LYS A 203 11.09 -9.98 -2.60
CA LYS A 203 11.55 -10.44 -1.29
C LYS A 203 11.88 -9.31 -0.33
N LEU A 204 12.42 -8.20 -0.82
CA LEU A 204 12.69 -7.04 0.02
C LEU A 204 11.39 -6.39 0.50
N ASP A 205 10.39 -6.29 -0.37
CA ASP A 205 9.06 -5.81 -0.01
C ASP A 205 8.41 -6.71 1.04
N ASP A 206 8.47 -8.04 0.87
CA ASP A 206 7.98 -8.99 1.87
C ASP A 206 8.63 -8.78 3.25
N VAL A 207 9.93 -8.50 3.32
CA VAL A 207 10.66 -8.26 4.58
C VAL A 207 10.27 -6.91 5.19
N VAL A 208 10.20 -5.85 4.38
CA VAL A 208 9.93 -4.49 4.85
C VAL A 208 8.49 -4.35 5.34
N ASN A 209 7.55 -5.05 4.70
CA ASN A 209 6.13 -5.07 5.10
C ASN A 209 5.82 -6.07 6.22
N TYR A 210 6.78 -6.89 6.67
CA TYR A 210 6.49 -7.94 7.65
C TYR A 210 5.93 -7.40 8.97
N ILE A 211 6.58 -6.39 9.55
CA ILE A 211 6.13 -5.74 10.80
C ILE A 211 4.91 -4.84 10.54
N PRO A 212 4.93 -3.94 9.55
CA PRO A 212 3.78 -3.07 9.25
C PRO A 212 2.47 -3.84 9.07
N ALA A 213 2.45 -4.92 8.29
CA ALA A 213 1.24 -5.69 8.01
C ALA A 213 0.59 -6.26 9.29
N ARG A 214 1.40 -6.68 10.25
CA ARG A 214 0.92 -7.20 11.53
C ARG A 214 0.40 -6.10 12.45
N ILE A 215 1.09 -4.97 12.49
CA ILE A 215 0.60 -3.78 13.21
C ILE A 215 -0.72 -3.32 12.59
N SER A 216 -0.81 -3.27 11.25
CA SER A 216 -2.02 -2.92 10.51
C SER A 216 -3.20 -3.81 10.87
N ALA A 217 -2.98 -5.13 10.91
CA ALA A 217 -4.01 -6.09 11.28
C ALA A 217 -4.55 -5.85 12.70
N TRP A 218 -3.68 -5.64 13.69
CA TRP A 218 -4.10 -5.37 15.06
C TRP A 218 -4.81 -4.03 15.21
N LEU A 219 -4.32 -2.98 14.53
CA LEU A 219 -5.00 -1.68 14.51
C LEU A 219 -6.37 -1.78 13.83
N MET A 220 -6.49 -2.58 12.77
CA MET A 220 -7.76 -2.80 12.06
C MET A 220 -8.75 -3.62 12.91
N ILE A 221 -8.30 -4.60 13.69
CA ILE A 221 -9.16 -5.30 14.68
C ILE A 221 -9.68 -4.31 15.71
N LEU A 222 -8.82 -3.44 16.26
CA LEU A 222 -9.22 -2.40 17.19
C LEU A 222 -10.21 -1.42 16.56
N ALA A 223 -9.94 -0.97 15.32
CA ALA A 223 -10.83 -0.10 14.56
C ALA A 223 -12.20 -0.75 14.34
N SER A 224 -12.24 -2.05 14.02
CA SER A 224 -13.50 -2.77 13.83
C SER A 224 -14.35 -2.83 15.10
N ALA A 225 -13.71 -2.91 16.26
CA ALA A 225 -14.42 -2.83 17.55
C ALA A 225 -15.00 -1.43 17.80
N CYS A 226 -14.26 -0.37 17.48
CA CYS A 226 -14.73 1.02 17.60
C CYS A 226 -15.90 1.32 16.65
N GLU A 227 -15.87 0.80 15.42
CA GLU A 227 -16.94 0.91 14.42
C GLU A 227 -18.14 -0.03 14.70
N ARG A 228 -18.10 -0.77 15.78
CA ARG A 228 -19.14 -1.76 16.16
C ARG A 228 -19.35 -2.85 15.11
N MET A 229 -18.33 -3.15 14.31
CA MET A 229 -18.28 -4.30 13.42
C MET A 229 -17.99 -5.58 14.22
N ASN A 230 -18.04 -6.73 13.55
CA ASN A 230 -17.78 -8.02 14.23
C ASN A 230 -16.27 -8.25 14.46
N TRP A 231 -15.68 -7.50 15.42
CA TRP A 231 -14.25 -7.57 15.74
C TRP A 231 -13.82 -8.94 16.25
N LYS A 232 -14.74 -9.69 16.93
CA LYS A 232 -14.45 -11.06 17.40
C LYS A 232 -14.27 -12.02 16.22
N ASN A 233 -15.12 -11.89 15.20
CA ASN A 233 -14.96 -12.66 13.98
C ASN A 233 -13.73 -12.18 13.19
N ALA A 234 -13.45 -10.89 13.15
CA ALA A 234 -12.23 -10.34 12.54
C ALA A 234 -10.96 -10.96 13.17
N GLU A 235 -10.87 -11.04 14.49
CA GLU A 235 -9.76 -11.69 15.20
C GLU A 235 -9.70 -13.21 14.93
N LYS A 236 -10.86 -13.89 14.91
CA LYS A 236 -10.96 -15.33 14.59
C LYS A 236 -10.43 -15.62 13.19
N ILE A 237 -10.91 -14.88 12.18
CA ILE A 237 -10.50 -15.06 10.78
C ILE A 237 -9.03 -14.67 10.61
N TYR A 238 -8.55 -13.58 11.21
CA TYR A 238 -7.14 -13.23 11.23
C TYR A 238 -6.24 -14.36 11.71
N LYS A 239 -6.58 -14.99 12.84
CA LYS A 239 -5.79 -16.09 13.40
C LYS A 239 -5.76 -17.31 12.48
N ARG A 240 -6.85 -17.58 11.77
CA ARG A 240 -7.01 -18.73 10.87
C ARG A 240 -6.38 -18.50 9.50
N ASP A 241 -6.67 -17.34 8.87
CA ASP A 241 -6.47 -17.13 7.42
C ASP A 241 -5.31 -16.19 7.06
N ARG A 242 -4.65 -15.56 8.03
CA ARG A 242 -3.58 -14.57 7.80
C ARG A 242 -2.39 -15.05 6.95
N TYR A 243 -2.34 -16.32 6.61
CA TYR A 243 -1.31 -16.90 5.74
C TYR A 243 -1.89 -17.49 4.45
N CYS A 244 -3.17 -17.25 4.17
CA CYS A 244 -3.85 -17.72 2.96
C CYS A 244 -3.58 -16.85 1.74
N HIS A 245 -2.34 -16.35 1.58
CA HIS A 245 -1.91 -15.58 0.41
C HIS A 245 -0.47 -15.93 0.02
N ALA A 246 -0.10 -15.67 -1.25
CA ALA A 246 1.25 -15.93 -1.75
C ALA A 246 2.31 -14.98 -1.15
N SER A 247 1.93 -13.74 -0.80
CA SER A 247 2.72 -12.85 0.05
C SER A 247 2.42 -13.13 1.52
N PRO A 248 3.41 -13.13 2.42
CA PRO A 248 3.21 -13.34 3.85
C PRO A 248 2.50 -12.16 4.55
N ASN A 249 2.23 -11.08 3.82
CA ASN A 249 1.77 -9.80 4.33
C ASN A 249 0.33 -9.46 3.92
N SER A 250 -0.08 -9.69 2.66
CA SER A 250 -1.37 -9.27 2.12
C SER A 250 -2.56 -9.84 2.90
N ALA A 251 -2.54 -11.14 3.22
CA ALA A 251 -3.63 -11.76 3.98
C ALA A 251 -3.74 -11.27 5.45
N GLN A 252 -2.78 -10.51 5.97
CA GLN A 252 -2.86 -10.01 7.35
C GLN A 252 -4.06 -9.07 7.52
N THR A 253 -4.20 -8.11 6.64
CA THR A 253 -5.30 -7.12 6.64
C THR A 253 -6.54 -7.63 5.91
N GLU A 254 -6.38 -8.41 4.83
CA GLU A 254 -7.51 -9.03 4.13
C GLU A 254 -8.33 -9.96 5.05
N ALA A 255 -7.67 -10.76 5.88
CA ALA A 255 -8.35 -11.64 6.82
C ALA A 255 -9.13 -10.86 7.89
N VAL A 256 -8.57 -9.76 8.40
CA VAL A 256 -9.30 -8.88 9.33
C VAL A 256 -10.50 -8.26 8.65
N MET A 257 -10.34 -7.73 7.43
CA MET A 257 -11.40 -7.09 6.67
C MET A 257 -12.54 -8.09 6.39
N ALA A 258 -12.21 -9.30 5.90
CA ALA A 258 -13.18 -10.35 5.64
C ALA A 258 -13.98 -10.71 6.90
N GLY A 259 -13.29 -10.87 8.02
CA GLY A 259 -13.93 -11.20 9.30
C GLY A 259 -14.79 -10.07 9.86
N ALA A 260 -14.32 -8.81 9.77
CA ALA A 260 -15.06 -7.64 10.25
C ALA A 260 -16.35 -7.39 9.44
N LEU A 261 -16.28 -7.61 8.12
CA LEU A 261 -17.41 -7.47 7.21
C LEU A 261 -18.30 -8.72 7.11
N GLU A 262 -17.87 -9.85 7.70
CA GLU A 262 -18.59 -11.13 7.64
C GLU A 262 -18.79 -11.66 6.21
N VAL A 263 -17.79 -11.46 5.35
CA VAL A 263 -17.81 -11.85 3.94
C VAL A 263 -16.62 -12.74 3.59
N GLN A 264 -16.75 -13.50 2.50
CA GLN A 264 -15.65 -14.25 1.94
C GLN A 264 -14.96 -13.46 0.82
N LEU A 265 -13.65 -13.24 0.96
CA LEU A 265 -12.76 -12.58 0.01
C LEU A 265 -11.81 -13.59 -0.66
N ALA A 266 -10.96 -13.11 -1.54
CA ALA A 266 -9.97 -13.88 -2.30
C ALA A 266 -10.61 -14.99 -3.18
N GLY A 267 -9.96 -16.13 -3.33
CA GLY A 267 -10.31 -17.17 -4.27
C GLY A 267 -9.60 -17.01 -5.62
N ASP A 268 -9.97 -17.82 -6.60
CA ASP A 268 -9.34 -17.87 -7.91
C ASP A 268 -9.39 -16.50 -8.62
N ALA A 269 -8.29 -16.12 -9.24
CA ALA A 269 -8.18 -14.85 -9.98
C ALA A 269 -7.44 -15.05 -11.31
N VAL A 270 -7.73 -14.19 -12.28
CA VAL A 270 -7.07 -14.24 -13.59
C VAL A 270 -5.95 -13.21 -13.64
N TYR A 271 -4.77 -13.64 -14.06
CA TYR A 271 -3.60 -12.78 -14.28
C TYR A 271 -3.00 -13.10 -15.65
N PHE A 272 -2.90 -12.11 -16.50
CA PHE A 272 -2.35 -12.27 -17.87
C PHE A 272 -3.04 -13.42 -18.65
N GLY A 273 -4.36 -13.52 -18.54
CA GLY A 273 -5.18 -14.56 -19.19
C GLY A 273 -5.08 -15.96 -18.55
N LYS A 274 -4.36 -16.14 -17.45
CA LYS A 274 -4.21 -17.43 -16.75
C LYS A 274 -4.92 -17.42 -15.42
N VAL A 275 -5.71 -18.46 -15.13
CA VAL A 275 -6.33 -18.64 -13.81
C VAL A 275 -5.26 -19.06 -12.80
N VAL A 276 -5.14 -18.28 -11.74
CA VAL A 276 -4.29 -18.56 -10.58
C VAL A 276 -5.20 -18.99 -9.43
N LYS A 277 -5.07 -20.24 -9.02
CA LYS A 277 -5.80 -20.75 -7.86
C LYS A 277 -5.27 -20.14 -6.57
N LYS A 278 -6.18 -19.59 -5.77
CA LYS A 278 -5.89 -19.02 -4.46
C LYS A 278 -6.90 -19.53 -3.43
N PRO A 279 -6.49 -19.76 -2.18
CA PRO A 279 -7.44 -20.03 -1.11
C PRO A 279 -8.37 -18.84 -0.91
N THR A 280 -9.58 -19.11 -0.42
CA THR A 280 -10.49 -18.06 0.06
C THR A 280 -10.08 -17.59 1.45
N ILE A 281 -10.46 -16.36 1.80
CA ILE A 281 -10.20 -15.72 3.10
C ILE A 281 -11.55 -15.31 3.69
N GLY A 282 -11.80 -15.66 4.94
CA GLY A 282 -13.08 -15.43 5.62
C GLY A 282 -14.13 -16.50 5.38
N ASP A 283 -15.24 -16.33 6.05
CA ASP A 283 -16.42 -17.22 5.96
C ASP A 283 -17.50 -16.54 5.10
N ASP A 284 -18.26 -17.31 4.32
CA ASP A 284 -19.37 -16.81 3.51
C ASP A 284 -20.63 -16.68 4.39
N ILE A 285 -20.62 -15.74 5.35
CA ILE A 285 -21.72 -15.52 6.29
C ILE A 285 -22.83 -14.73 5.61
N ARG A 286 -22.47 -13.75 4.78
CA ARG A 286 -23.38 -12.99 3.93
C ARG A 286 -22.76 -12.70 2.57
N PRO A 287 -23.57 -12.42 1.55
CA PRO A 287 -23.05 -12.02 0.25
C PRO A 287 -22.30 -10.69 0.33
N VAL A 288 -21.28 -10.53 -0.54
CA VAL A 288 -20.58 -9.26 -0.72
C VAL A 288 -21.46 -8.29 -1.49
N GLU A 289 -21.59 -7.07 -0.99
CA GLU A 289 -22.40 -6.00 -1.55
C GLU A 289 -21.53 -4.77 -1.91
N ALA A 290 -21.94 -3.96 -2.87
CA ALA A 290 -21.25 -2.71 -3.22
C ALA A 290 -20.99 -1.80 -2.01
N GLU A 291 -21.91 -1.79 -1.02
CA GLU A 291 -21.77 -1.03 0.23
C GLU A 291 -20.53 -1.47 1.06
N ASP A 292 -20.00 -2.65 0.82
CA ASP A 292 -18.80 -3.11 1.52
C ASP A 292 -17.56 -2.30 1.15
N ILE A 293 -17.55 -1.67 -0.03
CA ILE A 293 -16.50 -0.71 -0.42
C ILE A 293 -16.51 0.48 0.54
N LYS A 294 -17.68 1.00 0.92
CA LYS A 294 -17.78 2.09 1.90
C LYS A 294 -17.37 1.64 3.30
N ARG A 295 -17.88 0.47 3.73
CA ARG A 295 -17.56 -0.11 5.05
C ARG A 295 -16.06 -0.34 5.18
N ALA A 296 -15.42 -0.86 4.14
CA ALA A 296 -13.97 -1.05 4.07
C ALA A 296 -13.20 0.27 4.17
N ASN A 297 -13.66 1.32 3.47
CA ASN A 297 -13.07 2.65 3.56
C ASN A 297 -13.20 3.27 4.96
N HIS A 298 -14.34 3.12 5.64
CA HIS A 298 -14.50 3.59 7.01
C HIS A 298 -13.52 2.89 7.94
N LEU A 299 -13.42 1.56 7.85
CA LEU A 299 -12.49 0.77 8.64
C LEU A 299 -11.03 1.17 8.36
N MET A 300 -10.65 1.40 7.09
CA MET A 300 -9.34 1.90 6.71
C MET A 300 -9.04 3.27 7.34
N TYR A 301 -9.99 4.23 7.26
CA TYR A 301 -9.80 5.57 7.81
C TYR A 301 -9.57 5.56 9.32
N LEU A 302 -10.39 4.79 10.05
CA LEU A 302 -10.19 4.67 11.50
C LEU A 302 -8.89 3.94 11.83
N THR A 303 -8.54 2.90 11.06
CA THR A 303 -7.25 2.21 11.20
C THR A 303 -6.08 3.17 10.99
N SER A 304 -6.16 4.04 9.96
CA SER A 304 -5.12 5.04 9.66
C SER A 304 -4.97 6.07 10.79
N PHE A 305 -6.08 6.53 11.34
CA PHE A 305 -6.08 7.46 12.48
C PHE A 305 -5.45 6.84 13.72
N LEU A 306 -5.83 5.60 14.05
CA LEU A 306 -5.23 4.86 15.17
C LEU A 306 -3.73 4.63 14.95
N GLY A 307 -3.32 4.36 13.70
CA GLY A 307 -1.93 4.26 13.30
C GLY A 307 -1.15 5.55 13.53
N LEU A 308 -1.70 6.69 13.10
CA LEU A 308 -1.08 8.00 13.38
C LEU A 308 -0.91 8.23 14.88
N VAL A 309 -1.96 8.03 15.67
CA VAL A 309 -1.91 8.23 17.13
C VAL A 309 -0.85 7.34 17.76
N PHE A 310 -0.80 6.07 17.37
CA PHE A 310 0.17 5.09 17.88
C PHE A 310 1.61 5.50 17.53
N PHE A 311 1.91 5.80 16.28
CA PHE A 311 3.27 6.14 15.84
C PHE A 311 3.71 7.53 16.31
N ALA A 312 2.80 8.50 16.31
CA ALA A 312 3.07 9.84 16.86
C ALA A 312 3.32 9.76 18.37
N GLY A 313 2.57 8.92 19.10
CA GLY A 313 2.78 8.66 20.52
C GLY A 313 4.14 8.05 20.81
N ILE A 314 4.56 7.02 20.07
CA ILE A 314 5.90 6.42 20.16
C ILE A 314 6.97 7.48 19.91
N ARG A 315 6.84 8.26 18.84
CA ARG A 315 7.80 9.31 18.49
C ARG A 315 7.87 10.39 19.57
N ALA A 316 6.72 10.82 20.10
CA ALA A 316 6.66 11.79 21.20
C ALA A 316 7.36 11.25 22.46
N PHE A 317 7.13 9.99 22.82
CA PHE A 317 7.79 9.37 23.96
C PHE A 317 9.32 9.45 23.87
N PHE A 318 9.90 9.13 22.72
CA PHE A 318 11.35 9.25 22.49
C PHE A 318 11.86 10.70 22.37
N LEU A 319 10.97 11.69 22.28
CA LEU A 319 11.35 13.11 22.31
C LEU A 319 11.48 13.66 23.73
N PHE A 320 10.85 13.03 24.70
CA PHE A 320 10.83 13.47 26.10
C PHE A 320 11.71 12.60 27.02
N LEU A 321 12.33 11.51 26.48
CA LEU A 321 13.44 10.77 27.09
C LEU A 321 14.78 11.41 26.70
#